data_6ef30dfc13829c39c0450a2dee125c1f
#
_entry.id   6ef30dfc13829c39c0450a2dee125c1f
#
_cell.length_a   1.000
_cell.length_b   1.000
_cell.length_c   1.000
_cell.angle_alpha   90.00
_cell.angle_beta   90.00
_cell.angle_gamma   90.00
#
_symmetry.space_group_name_H-M   'P 1'
#
loop_
_entity.id
_entity.type
_entity.pdbx_description
1 polymer ?
#
loop_
_entity_poly.entity_id
_entity_poly.type
_entity_poly.pdbx_seq_one_letter_code
_entity_poly.pdbx_strand_id
1 'polypeptide(L)'
;MGGASDWTERYRPKREQHLEGNEVQRRKIRTWLDDWKAGTPKKKALLLVGPPGVGKTTVARAIAEDMGWNVIELNASDARNAAAIRKAATNGATHRSLFHDPTAPPSRTLILLDEVDHLSGGLREVSQERIAKAMESNETNEQRVTLSGDSGGKAELLNLLSQTKQPVILACNEEMGLWGKNSSWRSTRDRFGKHLQKIIFDRANNEALRRIARRVLREENIPFDDAAITALVESNHGDLRALVRDLQVMASGLKGPLTSEIVTSHAEASQRDVSVEIFPGLDSLYRARTAIDALTVTRTIDKDPSELLNWVHWNNASLFGNNGGIQRGSSSLKQADKMLMGRYLNTAHRSTYWTQHLSSLAASVANPTTIQGRIFPSYPNFLRRGGQVNRPSIIEKLSSLSGTSKATTREEFLPALMLLGREDSPLGNPNDFDISFQIGLSAEEHTSLCGLAASRRSTKELVKTYKEASEEYTAKIKEVLPPIPLAQEPPLEQKTTSPKPQKDDDVASDAPGQMKLF
;
A
#
# COMPACT_ATOMS: atom_id res chain seq x y z
N MET A 1 -45.06 -1.22 7.09
CA MET A 1 -43.96 -0.37 7.60
C MET A 1 -42.87 -0.42 6.57
N GLY A 2 -42.77 0.62 5.73
CA GLY A 2 -41.69 0.70 4.73
C GLY A 2 -40.37 0.87 5.44
N GLY A 3 -39.41 -0.03 5.19
CA GLY A 3 -38.07 0.06 5.73
C GLY A 3 -37.49 1.44 5.40
N ALA A 4 -36.89 2.11 6.38
CA ALA A 4 -36.23 3.39 6.17
C ALA A 4 -35.18 3.21 5.07
N SER A 5 -35.43 3.81 3.91
CA SER A 5 -34.50 3.80 2.76
C SER A 5 -33.17 4.40 3.24
N ASP A 6 -32.06 3.74 2.97
CA ASP A 6 -30.73 4.24 3.28
C ASP A 6 -30.50 5.62 2.65
N TRP A 7 -30.25 6.63 3.47
CA TRP A 7 -30.03 7.98 3.02
C TRP A 7 -28.78 8.13 2.17
N THR A 8 -27.79 7.27 2.37
CA THR A 8 -26.57 7.31 1.56
C THR A 8 -26.83 6.97 0.10
N GLU A 9 -27.84 6.15 -0.19
CA GLU A 9 -28.29 5.86 -1.55
C GLU A 9 -29.34 6.87 -2.03
N ARG A 10 -30.29 7.28 -1.17
CA ARG A 10 -31.32 8.26 -1.52
C ARG A 10 -30.73 9.61 -1.92
N TYR A 11 -29.75 10.12 -1.17
CA TYR A 11 -29.08 11.40 -1.40
C TYR A 11 -27.81 11.30 -2.23
N ARG A 12 -27.54 10.13 -2.82
CA ARG A 12 -26.40 9.94 -3.72
C ARG A 12 -26.58 10.84 -4.94
N PRO A 13 -25.66 11.77 -5.22
CA PRO A 13 -25.73 12.66 -6.37
C PRO A 13 -25.83 11.90 -7.69
N LYS A 14 -26.84 12.21 -8.50
CA LYS A 14 -27.06 11.65 -9.85
C LYS A 14 -26.62 12.60 -10.97
N ARG A 15 -26.36 13.86 -10.66
CA ARG A 15 -25.95 14.88 -11.62
C ARG A 15 -24.76 15.67 -11.07
N GLU A 16 -23.94 16.21 -11.98
CA GLU A 16 -22.75 16.98 -11.63
C GLU A 16 -23.07 18.19 -10.73
N GLN A 17 -24.17 18.87 -10.97
CA GLN A 17 -24.59 20.02 -10.17
C GLN A 17 -24.90 19.73 -8.70
N HIS A 18 -25.17 18.46 -8.37
CA HIS A 18 -25.46 18.04 -6.99
C HIS A 18 -24.20 17.58 -6.24
N LEU A 19 -23.06 17.53 -6.93
CA LEU A 19 -21.78 17.15 -6.34
C LEU A 19 -21.19 18.28 -5.51
N GLU A 20 -20.64 17.94 -4.36
CA GLU A 20 -19.98 18.87 -3.45
C GLU A 20 -18.54 18.44 -3.18
N GLY A 21 -17.64 19.41 -3.03
CA GLY A 21 -16.22 19.18 -2.79
C GLY A 21 -15.44 18.70 -4.03
N ASN A 22 -14.12 18.65 -3.89
CA ASN A 22 -13.20 18.19 -4.94
C ASN A 22 -13.44 18.79 -6.35
N GLU A 23 -13.70 20.09 -6.42
CA GLU A 23 -14.10 20.77 -7.67
C GLU A 23 -13.05 20.70 -8.78
N VAL A 24 -11.76 20.81 -8.41
CA VAL A 24 -10.66 20.70 -9.38
C VAL A 24 -10.60 19.29 -9.96
N GLN A 25 -10.79 18.28 -9.13
CA GLN A 25 -10.80 16.87 -9.51
C GLN A 25 -12.00 16.57 -10.42
N ARG A 26 -13.18 17.08 -10.07
CA ARG A 26 -14.39 16.96 -10.90
C ARG A 26 -14.18 17.54 -12.29
N ARG A 27 -13.63 18.76 -12.39
CA ARG A 27 -13.30 19.38 -13.68
C ARG A 27 -12.32 18.54 -14.51
N LYS A 28 -11.29 17.97 -13.88
CA LYS A 28 -10.34 17.08 -14.56
C LYS A 28 -11.03 15.82 -15.11
N ILE A 29 -11.94 15.21 -14.34
CA ILE A 29 -12.72 14.06 -14.79
C ILE A 29 -13.62 14.47 -15.96
N ARG A 30 -14.33 15.58 -15.85
CA ARG A 30 -15.20 16.09 -16.90
C ARG A 30 -14.43 16.32 -18.20
N THR A 31 -13.31 17.05 -18.15
CA THR A 31 -12.46 17.30 -19.32
C THR A 31 -12.00 15.99 -19.95
N TRP A 32 -11.55 15.03 -19.17
CA TRP A 32 -11.11 13.74 -19.69
C TRP A 32 -12.26 12.94 -20.33
N LEU A 33 -13.48 13.00 -19.79
CA LEU A 33 -14.66 12.39 -20.42
C LEU A 33 -15.06 13.13 -21.70
N ASP A 34 -14.91 14.46 -21.76
CA ASP A 34 -15.14 15.22 -22.98
C ASP A 34 -14.09 14.90 -24.07
N ASP A 35 -12.83 14.65 -23.70
CA ASP A 35 -11.81 14.15 -24.64
C ASP A 35 -12.26 12.83 -25.30
N TRP A 36 -12.95 11.96 -24.57
CA TRP A 36 -13.51 10.73 -25.10
C TRP A 36 -14.65 10.96 -26.11
N LYS A 37 -15.37 12.09 -26.05
CA LYS A 37 -16.33 12.48 -27.12
C LYS A 37 -15.60 12.84 -28.41
N ALA A 38 -14.49 13.52 -28.30
CA ALA A 38 -13.69 13.96 -29.44
C ALA A 38 -12.89 12.80 -30.09
N GLY A 39 -12.60 11.75 -29.30
CA GLY A 39 -11.81 10.60 -29.77
C GLY A 39 -11.35 9.70 -28.65
N THR A 40 -10.26 8.97 -28.87
CA THR A 40 -9.64 8.16 -27.82
C THR A 40 -8.45 8.91 -27.23
N PRO A 41 -8.47 9.29 -25.96
CA PRO A 41 -7.37 10.03 -25.36
C PRO A 41 -6.13 9.16 -25.20
N LYS A 42 -4.94 9.79 -25.11
CA LYS A 42 -3.66 9.11 -24.92
C LYS A 42 -3.65 8.24 -23.64
N LYS A 43 -4.27 8.74 -22.58
CA LYS A 43 -4.50 8.00 -21.33
C LYS A 43 -5.94 7.52 -21.31
N LYS A 44 -6.11 6.23 -21.52
CA LYS A 44 -7.44 5.59 -21.69
C LYS A 44 -8.18 5.38 -20.38
N ALA A 45 -7.51 5.55 -19.24
CA ALA A 45 -8.12 5.32 -17.95
C ALA A 45 -7.69 6.37 -16.91
N LEU A 46 -8.57 6.59 -15.92
CA LEU A 46 -8.27 7.37 -14.71
C LEU A 46 -8.10 6.46 -13.51
N LEU A 47 -7.20 6.84 -12.60
CA LEU A 47 -7.08 6.26 -11.27
C LEU A 47 -7.44 7.33 -10.23
N LEU A 48 -8.58 7.15 -9.57
CA LEU A 48 -9.04 8.03 -8.49
C LEU A 48 -8.52 7.47 -7.16
N VAL A 49 -7.68 8.22 -6.48
CA VAL A 49 -7.06 7.83 -5.20
C VAL A 49 -7.49 8.79 -4.11
N GLY A 50 -7.86 8.28 -2.95
CA GLY A 50 -8.18 9.14 -1.80
C GLY A 50 -8.91 8.36 -0.71
N PRO A 51 -9.13 8.97 0.47
CA PRO A 51 -9.76 8.30 1.60
C PRO A 51 -11.18 7.81 1.27
N PRO A 52 -11.72 6.84 2.04
CA PRO A 52 -13.10 6.39 1.88
C PRO A 52 -14.08 7.54 2.14
N GLY A 53 -15.28 7.45 1.56
CA GLY A 53 -16.37 8.39 1.79
C GLY A 53 -16.26 9.77 1.13
N VAL A 54 -15.16 10.08 0.41
CA VAL A 54 -14.98 11.38 -0.29
C VAL A 54 -15.71 11.50 -1.64
N GLY A 55 -16.42 10.46 -2.05
CA GLY A 55 -17.27 10.48 -3.24
C GLY A 55 -16.60 10.12 -4.57
N LYS A 56 -15.41 9.46 -4.59
CA LYS A 56 -14.69 9.04 -5.82
C LYS A 56 -15.61 8.39 -6.86
N THR A 57 -16.26 7.31 -6.48
CA THR A 57 -17.13 6.51 -7.34
C THR A 57 -18.40 7.29 -7.73
N THR A 58 -18.98 8.01 -6.75
CA THR A 58 -20.16 8.83 -6.96
C THR A 58 -19.91 9.96 -7.98
N VAL A 59 -18.76 10.63 -7.90
CA VAL A 59 -18.39 11.70 -8.84
C VAL A 59 -18.25 11.15 -10.25
N ALA A 60 -17.53 10.05 -10.43
CA ALA A 60 -17.33 9.44 -11.74
C ALA A 60 -18.66 9.03 -12.38
N ARG A 61 -19.53 8.41 -11.60
CA ARG A 61 -20.87 7.99 -12.03
C ARG A 61 -21.76 9.18 -12.39
N ALA A 62 -21.89 10.16 -11.48
CA ALA A 62 -22.77 11.30 -11.69
C ALA A 62 -22.40 12.12 -12.93
N ILE A 63 -21.10 12.33 -13.21
CA ILE A 63 -20.64 13.04 -14.40
C ILE A 63 -20.96 12.23 -15.68
N ALA A 64 -20.74 10.91 -15.67
CA ALA A 64 -21.02 10.07 -16.83
C ALA A 64 -22.52 9.99 -17.13
N GLU A 65 -23.36 9.82 -16.10
CA GLU A 65 -24.82 9.82 -16.22
C GLU A 65 -25.34 11.19 -16.74
N ASP A 66 -24.77 12.32 -16.27
CA ASP A 66 -25.10 13.66 -16.73
C ASP A 66 -24.69 13.89 -18.20
N MET A 67 -23.71 13.14 -18.70
CA MET A 67 -23.33 13.12 -20.11
C MET A 67 -24.19 12.17 -20.97
N GLY A 68 -25.15 11.48 -20.37
CA GLY A 68 -25.98 10.49 -21.05
C GLY A 68 -25.26 9.17 -21.36
N TRP A 69 -24.21 8.84 -20.61
CA TRP A 69 -23.46 7.60 -20.79
C TRP A 69 -23.95 6.50 -19.86
N ASN A 70 -23.90 5.28 -20.34
CA ASN A 70 -24.15 4.12 -19.50
C ASN A 70 -22.96 3.88 -18.56
N VAL A 71 -23.22 3.49 -17.32
CA VAL A 71 -22.18 3.16 -16.34
C VAL A 71 -22.30 1.72 -15.93
N ILE A 72 -21.22 0.96 -16.08
CA ILE A 72 -21.08 -0.40 -15.54
C ILE A 72 -20.14 -0.29 -14.36
N GLU A 73 -20.70 -0.49 -13.17
CA GLU A 73 -19.96 -0.45 -11.90
C GLU A 73 -19.65 -1.87 -11.44
N LEU A 74 -18.39 -2.10 -11.07
CA LEU A 74 -17.88 -3.35 -10.53
C LEU A 74 -17.07 -3.08 -9.29
N ASN A 75 -17.34 -3.85 -8.25
CA ASN A 75 -16.52 -3.83 -7.06
C ASN A 75 -15.42 -4.89 -7.20
N ALA A 76 -14.15 -4.45 -7.24
CA ALA A 76 -13.00 -5.36 -7.34
C ALA A 76 -12.82 -6.19 -6.06
N SER A 77 -13.44 -5.84 -4.93
CA SER A 77 -13.45 -6.69 -3.73
C SER A 77 -14.27 -7.97 -3.93
N ASP A 78 -15.33 -7.91 -4.73
CA ASP A 78 -16.20 -9.05 -5.03
C ASP A 78 -15.73 -9.82 -6.27
N ALA A 79 -15.16 -9.10 -7.25
CA ALA A 79 -14.77 -9.61 -8.56
C ALA A 79 -13.24 -9.50 -8.78
N ARG A 80 -12.45 -10.30 -8.03
CA ARG A 80 -10.97 -10.19 -8.00
C ARG A 80 -10.23 -10.97 -9.09
N ASN A 81 -10.92 -11.87 -9.78
CA ASN A 81 -10.28 -12.76 -10.75
C ASN A 81 -10.37 -12.25 -12.20
N ALA A 82 -9.53 -12.81 -13.07
CA ALA A 82 -9.45 -12.44 -14.46
C ALA A 82 -10.77 -12.62 -15.23
N ALA A 83 -11.55 -13.65 -14.89
CA ALA A 83 -12.82 -13.92 -15.56
C ALA A 83 -13.88 -12.84 -15.27
N ALA A 84 -13.96 -12.37 -14.02
CA ALA A 84 -14.90 -11.32 -13.63
C ALA A 84 -14.55 -9.97 -14.31
N ILE A 85 -13.27 -9.59 -14.34
CA ILE A 85 -12.81 -8.37 -15.01
C ILE A 85 -13.08 -8.45 -16.51
N ARG A 86 -12.84 -9.62 -17.14
CA ARG A 86 -13.12 -9.82 -18.56
C ARG A 86 -14.61 -9.79 -18.87
N LYS A 87 -15.44 -10.43 -18.06
CA LYS A 87 -16.91 -10.37 -18.20
C LYS A 87 -17.42 -8.94 -18.19
N ALA A 88 -16.89 -8.13 -17.30
CA ALA A 88 -17.18 -6.71 -17.23
C ALA A 88 -16.79 -5.95 -18.49
N ALA A 89 -15.56 -6.19 -18.97
CA ALA A 89 -15.07 -5.58 -20.21
C ALA A 89 -15.92 -5.99 -21.43
N THR A 90 -16.29 -7.26 -21.51
CA THR A 90 -17.14 -7.80 -22.59
C THR A 90 -18.54 -7.20 -22.52
N ASN A 91 -19.15 -7.14 -21.34
CA ASN A 91 -20.45 -6.51 -21.13
C ASN A 91 -20.42 -5.02 -21.50
N GLY A 92 -19.36 -4.30 -21.13
CA GLY A 92 -19.16 -2.90 -21.51
C GLY A 92 -19.05 -2.68 -23.01
N ALA A 93 -18.49 -3.65 -23.74
CA ALA A 93 -18.37 -3.59 -25.20
C ALA A 93 -19.67 -3.94 -25.94
N THR A 94 -20.52 -4.79 -25.34
CA THR A 94 -21.71 -5.35 -25.99
C THR A 94 -23.03 -4.69 -25.62
N HIS A 95 -23.12 -4.01 -24.46
CA HIS A 95 -24.32 -3.29 -24.06
C HIS A 95 -24.50 -2.01 -24.88
N ARG A 96 -25.15 -2.17 -26.05
CA ARG A 96 -25.92 -1.07 -26.64
C ARG A 96 -27.27 -1.04 -25.93
N SER A 97 -27.71 0.15 -25.53
CA SER A 97 -29.07 0.33 -25.01
C SER A 97 -30.06 -0.22 -26.05
N LEU A 98 -30.96 -1.10 -25.63
CA LEU A 98 -32.08 -1.58 -26.46
C LEU A 98 -33.00 -0.43 -26.92
N PHE A 99 -32.91 0.73 -26.28
CA PHE A 99 -33.65 1.96 -26.56
C PHE A 99 -32.78 3.02 -27.26
N HIS A 100 -31.73 2.58 -27.99
CA HIS A 100 -30.87 3.51 -28.71
C HIS A 100 -31.65 4.13 -29.87
N ASP A 101 -31.87 5.45 -29.80
CA ASP A 101 -32.35 6.22 -30.92
C ASP A 101 -31.27 6.21 -32.03
N PRO A 102 -31.56 5.69 -33.22
CA PRO A 102 -30.57 5.62 -34.32
C PRO A 102 -30.08 7.00 -34.76
N THR A 103 -30.79 8.08 -34.39
CA THR A 103 -30.44 9.46 -34.72
C THR A 103 -29.60 10.14 -33.62
N ALA A 104 -29.51 9.54 -32.42
CA ALA A 104 -28.71 10.09 -31.34
C ALA A 104 -27.22 9.73 -31.50
N PRO A 105 -26.29 10.61 -31.10
CA PRO A 105 -24.88 10.30 -31.13
C PRO A 105 -24.60 9.06 -30.25
N PRO A 106 -23.65 8.19 -30.66
CA PRO A 106 -23.40 6.92 -29.97
C PRO A 106 -23.03 7.18 -28.50
N SER A 107 -23.89 6.75 -27.58
CA SER A 107 -23.62 6.81 -26.15
C SER A 107 -22.47 5.87 -25.82
N ARG A 108 -21.46 6.37 -25.08
CA ARG A 108 -20.35 5.54 -24.60
C ARG A 108 -20.76 4.84 -23.30
N THR A 109 -20.04 3.77 -22.99
CA THR A 109 -20.20 3.06 -21.72
C THR A 109 -18.97 3.33 -20.86
N LEU A 110 -19.17 3.90 -19.67
CA LEU A 110 -18.12 4.04 -18.67
C LEU A 110 -17.99 2.74 -17.88
N ILE A 111 -16.79 2.18 -17.83
CA ILE A 111 -16.46 1.04 -16.97
C ILE A 111 -15.84 1.61 -15.69
N LEU A 112 -16.50 1.42 -14.56
CA LEU A 112 -16.08 1.88 -13.25
C LEU A 112 -15.72 0.68 -12.38
N LEU A 113 -14.44 0.57 -12.01
CA LEU A 113 -13.96 -0.45 -11.09
C LEU A 113 -13.62 0.21 -9.75
N ASP A 114 -14.37 -0.12 -8.72
CA ASP A 114 -14.13 0.37 -7.36
C ASP A 114 -13.26 -0.60 -6.55
N GLU A 115 -12.59 -0.09 -5.52
CA GLU A 115 -11.75 -0.85 -4.59
C GLU A 115 -10.64 -1.67 -5.26
N VAL A 116 -10.01 -1.14 -6.34
CA VAL A 116 -8.95 -1.87 -7.06
C VAL A 116 -7.68 -2.12 -6.24
N ASP A 117 -7.53 -1.47 -5.09
CA ASP A 117 -6.51 -1.73 -4.09
C ASP A 117 -6.66 -3.10 -3.40
N HIS A 118 -7.85 -3.70 -3.45
CA HIS A 118 -8.09 -5.07 -2.98
C HIS A 118 -7.67 -6.15 -3.99
N LEU A 119 -7.29 -5.78 -5.22
CA LEU A 119 -6.68 -6.70 -6.15
C LEU A 119 -5.30 -7.10 -5.65
N SER A 120 -5.13 -8.34 -5.24
CA SER A 120 -3.85 -8.89 -4.82
C SER A 120 -3.19 -9.72 -5.93
N GLY A 121 -1.99 -10.25 -5.67
CA GLY A 121 -1.25 -11.04 -6.66
C GLY A 121 -0.35 -10.21 -7.58
N GLY A 122 0.34 -10.90 -8.48
CA GLY A 122 1.28 -10.33 -9.45
C GLY A 122 0.67 -10.17 -10.84
N LEU A 123 1.48 -9.70 -11.79
CA LEU A 123 1.13 -9.55 -13.21
C LEU A 123 1.28 -10.87 -13.99
N ARG A 124 1.02 -12.03 -13.37
CA ARG A 124 1.07 -13.33 -14.03
C ARG A 124 -0.24 -13.55 -14.77
N GLU A 125 -0.14 -13.79 -16.06
CA GLU A 125 -1.30 -14.05 -16.91
C GLU A 125 -1.86 -15.47 -16.65
N VAL A 126 -3.17 -15.58 -16.69
CA VAL A 126 -3.89 -16.86 -16.68
C VAL A 126 -4.19 -17.23 -18.13
N SER A 127 -4.08 -18.51 -18.48
CA SER A 127 -4.36 -18.95 -19.87
C SER A 127 -5.78 -18.61 -20.30
N GLN A 128 -5.95 -18.24 -21.56
CA GLN A 128 -7.23 -17.84 -22.16
C GLN A 128 -8.29 -18.92 -21.99
N GLU A 129 -7.90 -20.20 -22.15
CA GLU A 129 -8.79 -21.35 -22.00
C GLU A 129 -9.37 -21.49 -20.59
N ARG A 130 -8.53 -21.23 -19.55
CA ARG A 130 -9.00 -21.27 -18.15
C ARG A 130 -9.96 -20.13 -17.83
N ILE A 131 -9.73 -18.96 -18.41
CA ILE A 131 -10.62 -17.82 -18.24
C ILE A 131 -11.96 -18.09 -18.94
N ALA A 132 -11.93 -18.61 -20.17
CA ALA A 132 -13.14 -18.95 -20.92
C ALA A 132 -13.99 -19.99 -20.17
N LYS A 133 -13.39 -21.10 -19.71
CA LYS A 133 -14.08 -22.11 -18.89
C LYS A 133 -14.67 -21.52 -17.60
N ALA A 134 -13.98 -20.59 -16.94
CA ALA A 134 -14.49 -19.95 -15.73
C ALA A 134 -15.65 -18.97 -16.03
N MET A 135 -15.70 -18.39 -17.23
CA MET A 135 -16.82 -17.55 -17.66
C MET A 135 -18.06 -18.40 -17.98
N GLU A 136 -17.90 -19.53 -18.69
CA GLU A 136 -18.98 -20.46 -19.03
C GLU A 136 -19.56 -21.16 -17.81
N SER A 137 -18.73 -21.57 -16.84
CA SER A 137 -19.19 -22.28 -15.63
C SER A 137 -20.00 -21.39 -14.68
N ASN A 138 -19.92 -20.05 -14.81
CA ASN A 138 -20.77 -19.13 -14.06
C ASN A 138 -22.17 -18.95 -14.66
N GLU A 139 -22.41 -19.42 -15.89
CA GLU A 139 -23.73 -19.35 -16.56
C GLU A 139 -24.51 -20.66 -16.41
N THR A 140 -23.83 -21.78 -16.30
CA THR A 140 -24.42 -23.09 -16.02
C THR A 140 -24.05 -23.51 -14.59
N ASN A 141 -25.06 -23.76 -13.75
CA ASN A 141 -24.90 -24.11 -12.32
C ASN A 141 -24.21 -25.48 -12.07
N GLU A 142 -23.46 -26.01 -13.05
CA GLU A 142 -22.79 -27.30 -12.99
C GLU A 142 -21.29 -27.13 -12.71
N GLN A 143 -20.83 -27.76 -11.66
CA GLN A 143 -19.46 -27.93 -11.18
C GLN A 143 -18.52 -26.70 -11.38
N ARG A 144 -18.53 -25.81 -10.43
CA ARG A 144 -17.76 -24.55 -10.38
C ARG A 144 -16.26 -24.79 -10.57
N VAL A 145 -15.75 -24.61 -11.77
CA VAL A 145 -14.33 -24.29 -12.00
C VAL A 145 -14.11 -22.83 -11.59
N THR A 146 -14.08 -22.58 -10.30
CA THR A 146 -13.80 -21.25 -9.79
C THR A 146 -12.31 -21.00 -9.87
N LEU A 147 -11.92 -19.93 -10.58
CA LEU A 147 -10.58 -19.37 -10.38
C LEU A 147 -10.52 -18.91 -8.92
N SER A 148 -9.76 -19.62 -8.09
CA SER A 148 -9.66 -19.32 -6.66
C SER A 148 -8.94 -18.00 -6.43
N GLY A 149 -9.52 -17.13 -5.63
CA GLY A 149 -8.90 -15.88 -5.19
C GLY A 149 -8.59 -14.88 -6.32
N ASP A 150 -7.43 -14.24 -6.25
CA ASP A 150 -6.98 -13.15 -7.13
C ASP A 150 -6.27 -13.63 -8.40
N SER A 151 -6.62 -14.80 -8.93
CA SER A 151 -5.93 -15.40 -10.08
C SER A 151 -5.98 -14.52 -11.32
N GLY A 152 -4.89 -13.83 -11.60
CA GLY A 152 -4.68 -13.04 -12.82
C GLY A 152 -5.46 -11.73 -12.91
N GLY A 153 -6.13 -11.28 -11.85
CA GLY A 153 -6.94 -10.06 -11.89
C GLY A 153 -6.16 -8.80 -12.31
N LYS A 154 -4.97 -8.57 -11.74
CA LYS A 154 -4.12 -7.42 -12.13
C LYS A 154 -3.61 -7.51 -13.58
N ALA A 155 -3.27 -8.71 -14.05
CA ALA A 155 -2.83 -8.92 -15.43
C ALA A 155 -3.96 -8.65 -16.41
N GLU A 156 -5.17 -9.15 -16.13
CA GLU A 156 -6.34 -8.92 -16.97
C GLU A 156 -6.79 -7.46 -16.94
N LEU A 157 -6.70 -6.78 -15.79
CA LEU A 157 -6.95 -5.35 -15.70
C LEU A 157 -5.97 -4.56 -16.60
N LEU A 158 -4.69 -4.89 -16.57
CA LEU A 158 -3.70 -4.23 -17.45
C LEU A 158 -4.00 -4.49 -18.92
N ASN A 159 -4.40 -5.71 -19.28
CA ASN A 159 -4.82 -6.07 -20.62
C ASN A 159 -6.07 -5.25 -21.05
N LEU A 160 -7.08 -5.18 -20.21
CA LEU A 160 -8.25 -4.33 -20.42
C LEU A 160 -7.86 -2.88 -20.71
N LEU A 161 -6.99 -2.27 -19.88
CA LEU A 161 -6.56 -0.89 -20.04
C LEU A 161 -5.79 -0.65 -21.35
N SER A 162 -5.05 -1.63 -21.83
CA SER A 162 -4.32 -1.53 -23.08
C SER A 162 -5.23 -1.56 -24.31
N GLN A 163 -6.25 -2.40 -24.28
CA GLN A 163 -7.10 -2.72 -25.43
C GLN A 163 -8.41 -1.94 -25.47
N THR A 164 -8.83 -1.37 -24.33
CA THR A 164 -10.15 -0.73 -24.22
C THR A 164 -10.40 0.34 -25.28
N LYS A 165 -11.64 0.34 -25.80
CA LYS A 165 -12.21 1.37 -26.66
C LYS A 165 -13.27 2.21 -25.91
N GLN A 166 -13.47 1.92 -24.63
CA GLN A 166 -14.39 2.59 -23.73
C GLN A 166 -13.62 3.25 -22.58
N PRO A 167 -14.11 4.36 -22.01
CA PRO A 167 -13.50 4.99 -20.85
C PRO A 167 -13.52 4.04 -19.63
N VAL A 168 -12.40 3.96 -18.92
CA VAL A 168 -12.28 3.15 -17.71
C VAL A 168 -11.87 4.06 -16.55
N ILE A 169 -12.59 3.98 -15.45
CA ILE A 169 -12.22 4.67 -14.20
C ILE A 169 -11.98 3.61 -13.13
N LEU A 170 -10.84 3.71 -12.47
CA LEU A 170 -10.45 2.90 -11.33
C LEU A 170 -10.53 3.76 -10.07
N ALA A 171 -11.11 3.25 -8.99
CA ALA A 171 -11.10 3.93 -7.71
C ALA A 171 -10.42 3.06 -6.64
N CYS A 172 -9.62 3.68 -5.78
CA CYS A 172 -8.96 3.02 -4.66
C CYS A 172 -8.81 3.97 -3.47
N ASN A 173 -8.64 3.39 -2.29
CA ASN A 173 -8.33 4.16 -1.11
C ASN A 173 -6.81 4.37 -1.01
N GLU A 174 -6.03 3.32 -1.24
CA GLU A 174 -4.57 3.36 -1.19
C GLU A 174 -3.95 2.76 -2.45
N GLU A 175 -3.19 3.55 -3.19
CA GLU A 175 -2.57 3.09 -4.45
C GLU A 175 -1.57 1.95 -4.29
N MET A 176 -0.92 1.82 -3.12
CA MET A 176 0.04 0.74 -2.86
C MET A 176 -0.61 -0.64 -2.83
N GLY A 177 -1.91 -0.73 -2.53
CA GLY A 177 -2.68 -1.96 -2.67
C GLY A 177 -2.69 -2.45 -4.13
N LEU A 178 -2.88 -1.53 -5.08
CA LEU A 178 -2.85 -1.86 -6.51
C LEU A 178 -1.43 -2.19 -7.00
N TRP A 179 -0.42 -1.42 -6.60
CA TRP A 179 0.97 -1.65 -7.04
C TRP A 179 1.61 -2.87 -6.39
N GLY A 180 1.18 -3.23 -5.18
CA GLY A 180 1.74 -4.30 -4.36
C GLY A 180 2.91 -3.83 -3.49
N LYS A 181 3.16 -4.58 -2.41
CA LYS A 181 4.21 -4.27 -1.41
C LYS A 181 5.58 -4.88 -1.73
N ASN A 182 5.69 -5.65 -2.82
CA ASN A 182 6.91 -6.36 -3.22
C ASN A 182 7.91 -5.43 -3.92
N SER A 183 9.15 -5.86 -4.08
CA SER A 183 10.22 -5.10 -4.76
C SER A 183 9.86 -4.68 -6.20
N SER A 184 8.95 -5.38 -6.85
CA SER A 184 8.47 -5.11 -8.22
C SER A 184 7.39 -4.03 -8.33
N TRP A 185 6.97 -3.39 -7.23
CA TRP A 185 5.87 -2.41 -7.24
C TRP A 185 6.10 -1.24 -8.22
N ARG A 186 7.37 -0.79 -8.38
CA ARG A 186 7.72 0.28 -9.33
C ARG A 186 7.45 -0.15 -10.77
N SER A 187 7.87 -1.35 -11.13
CA SER A 187 7.63 -1.91 -12.46
C SER A 187 6.12 -2.06 -12.73
N THR A 188 5.35 -2.51 -11.74
CA THR A 188 3.89 -2.59 -11.84
C THR A 188 3.28 -1.20 -12.06
N ARG A 189 3.63 -0.23 -11.22
CA ARG A 189 3.18 1.16 -11.35
C ARG A 189 3.51 1.74 -12.73
N ASP A 190 4.73 1.53 -13.23
CA ASP A 190 5.17 2.11 -14.50
C ASP A 190 4.45 1.45 -15.70
N ARG A 191 4.14 0.15 -15.63
CA ARG A 191 3.32 -0.54 -16.64
C ARG A 191 1.90 0.02 -16.69
N PHE A 192 1.23 0.15 -15.56
CA PHE A 192 -0.09 0.76 -15.46
C PHE A 192 -0.07 2.25 -15.83
N GLY A 193 0.96 2.99 -15.42
CA GLY A 193 1.14 4.41 -15.68
C GLY A 193 1.20 4.77 -17.17
N LYS A 194 1.46 3.82 -18.05
CA LYS A 194 1.36 4.04 -19.50
C LYS A 194 -0.09 4.34 -19.93
N HIS A 195 -1.07 3.77 -19.25
CA HIS A 195 -2.49 3.84 -19.60
C HIS A 195 -3.32 4.73 -18.66
N LEU A 196 -2.82 4.95 -17.43
CA LEU A 196 -3.53 5.64 -16.36
C LEU A 196 -3.12 7.11 -16.21
N GLN A 197 -4.08 7.97 -15.93
CA GLN A 197 -3.88 9.29 -15.34
C GLN A 197 -4.39 9.28 -13.91
N LYS A 198 -3.55 9.70 -12.94
CA LYS A 198 -3.89 9.73 -11.52
C LYS A 198 -4.58 11.04 -11.15
N ILE A 199 -5.67 10.95 -10.38
CA ILE A 199 -6.36 12.07 -9.76
C ILE A 199 -6.49 11.76 -8.27
N ILE A 200 -6.01 12.68 -7.42
CA ILE A 200 -6.06 12.54 -5.97
C ILE A 200 -7.28 13.29 -5.47
N PHE A 201 -8.11 12.61 -4.70
CA PHE A 201 -9.26 13.16 -3.99
C PHE A 201 -8.88 13.44 -2.55
N ASP A 202 -9.21 14.63 -2.11
CA ASP A 202 -9.02 15.07 -0.74
C ASP A 202 -10.31 14.92 0.07
N ARG A 203 -10.19 14.98 1.40
CA ARG A 203 -11.36 15.06 2.27
C ARG A 203 -12.19 16.31 1.95
N ALA A 204 -13.51 16.20 2.07
CA ALA A 204 -14.38 17.32 1.81
C ALA A 204 -14.12 18.46 2.81
N ASN A 205 -14.15 19.69 2.31
CA ASN A 205 -14.00 20.86 3.16
C ASN A 205 -15.30 21.13 3.98
N ASN A 206 -15.16 21.89 5.04
CA ASN A 206 -16.27 22.22 5.95
C ASN A 206 -17.46 22.87 5.24
N GLU A 207 -17.23 23.65 4.22
CA GLU A 207 -18.26 24.29 3.39
C GLU A 207 -19.11 23.26 2.64
N ALA A 208 -18.48 22.27 2.02
CA ALA A 208 -19.19 21.18 1.33
C ALA A 208 -20.03 20.36 2.31
N LEU A 209 -19.46 20.04 3.49
CA LEU A 209 -20.19 19.33 4.56
C LEU A 209 -21.43 20.12 5.00
N ARG A 210 -21.29 21.45 5.24
CA ARG A 210 -22.42 22.31 5.62
C ARG A 210 -23.50 22.33 4.55
N ARG A 211 -23.14 22.45 3.27
CA ARG A 211 -24.12 22.47 2.19
C ARG A 211 -24.90 21.16 2.09
N ILE A 212 -24.21 20.03 2.20
CA ILE A 212 -24.85 18.71 2.17
C ILE A 212 -25.77 18.52 3.38
N ALA A 213 -25.27 18.80 4.59
CA ALA A 213 -26.06 18.66 5.82
C ALA A 213 -27.35 19.48 5.76
N ARG A 214 -27.24 20.76 5.40
CA ARG A 214 -28.41 21.64 5.26
C ARG A 214 -29.39 21.17 4.17
N ARG A 215 -28.89 20.67 3.05
CA ARG A 215 -29.73 20.13 1.98
C ARG A 215 -30.51 18.92 2.47
N VAL A 216 -29.82 17.92 3.05
CA VAL A 216 -30.46 16.69 3.53
C VAL A 216 -31.50 16.97 4.61
N LEU A 217 -31.17 17.80 5.60
CA LEU A 217 -32.11 18.16 6.67
C LEU A 217 -33.34 18.91 6.17
N ARG A 218 -33.20 19.80 5.16
CA ARG A 218 -34.32 20.48 4.55
C ARG A 218 -35.20 19.53 3.75
N GLU A 219 -34.61 18.61 2.99
CA GLU A 219 -35.38 17.65 2.19
C GLU A 219 -36.12 16.63 3.08
N GLU A 220 -35.62 16.33 4.28
CA GLU A 220 -36.28 15.50 5.28
C GLU A 220 -37.20 16.32 6.22
N ASN A 221 -37.32 17.63 6.01
CA ASN A 221 -38.16 18.54 6.83
C ASN A 221 -37.78 18.50 8.32
N ILE A 222 -36.51 18.34 8.66
CA ILE A 222 -36.01 18.34 10.01
C ILE A 222 -35.56 19.76 10.38
N PRO A 223 -36.14 20.40 11.38
CA PRO A 223 -35.66 21.68 11.88
C PRO A 223 -34.29 21.51 12.55
N PHE A 224 -33.40 22.47 12.39
CA PHE A 224 -32.05 22.42 12.93
C PHE A 224 -31.52 23.80 13.28
N ASP A 225 -30.60 23.84 14.25
CA ASP A 225 -29.84 25.02 14.62
C ASP A 225 -28.52 25.08 13.85
N ASP A 226 -28.05 26.29 13.52
CA ASP A 226 -26.74 26.47 12.89
C ASP A 226 -25.57 25.99 13.78
N ALA A 227 -25.74 26.03 15.10
CA ALA A 227 -24.79 25.43 16.05
C ALA A 227 -24.69 23.91 15.89
N ALA A 228 -25.82 23.22 15.63
CA ALA A 228 -25.83 21.78 15.35
C ALA A 228 -25.05 21.44 14.08
N ILE A 229 -25.24 22.25 13.01
CA ILE A 229 -24.47 22.08 11.77
C ILE A 229 -22.97 22.29 12.01
N THR A 230 -22.60 23.25 12.83
CA THR A 230 -21.20 23.52 13.15
C THR A 230 -20.58 22.35 13.94
N ALA A 231 -21.26 21.88 14.98
CA ALA A 231 -20.82 20.72 15.75
C ALA A 231 -20.70 19.44 14.88
N LEU A 232 -21.66 19.23 13.96
CA LEU A 232 -21.64 18.10 13.04
C LEU A 232 -20.45 18.15 12.08
N VAL A 233 -20.10 19.33 11.58
CA VAL A 233 -18.95 19.52 10.68
C VAL A 233 -17.63 19.37 11.42
N GLU A 234 -17.55 19.84 12.67
CA GLU A 234 -16.35 19.69 13.51
C GLU A 234 -16.10 18.24 13.92
N SER A 235 -17.17 17.48 14.16
CA SER A 235 -17.06 16.05 14.47
C SER A 235 -16.79 15.17 13.24
N ASN A 236 -17.03 15.70 12.03
CA ASN A 236 -16.84 14.97 10.78
C ASN A 236 -15.58 15.45 10.05
N HIS A 237 -14.63 14.54 9.86
CA HIS A 237 -13.34 14.83 9.24
C HIS A 237 -13.36 14.80 7.70
N GLY A 238 -14.43 15.22 7.07
CA GLY A 238 -14.56 15.32 5.60
C GLY A 238 -15.04 14.06 4.89
N ASP A 239 -15.65 13.13 5.61
CA ASP A 239 -16.29 11.93 5.07
C ASP A 239 -17.77 12.21 4.77
N LEU A 240 -18.10 12.37 3.47
CA LEU A 240 -19.46 12.69 3.02
C LEU A 240 -20.46 11.56 3.27
N ARG A 241 -20.03 10.30 3.16
CA ARG A 241 -20.87 9.14 3.40
C ARG A 241 -21.21 9.03 4.89
N ALA A 242 -20.20 9.23 5.71
CA ALA A 242 -20.36 9.24 7.15
C ALA A 242 -21.31 10.35 7.62
N LEU A 243 -21.15 11.57 7.07
CA LEU A 243 -22.04 12.69 7.38
C LEU A 243 -23.52 12.35 7.17
N VAL A 244 -23.84 11.78 6.00
CA VAL A 244 -25.24 11.45 5.64
C VAL A 244 -25.77 10.32 6.53
N ARG A 245 -24.93 9.32 6.86
CA ARG A 245 -25.30 8.23 7.76
C ARG A 245 -25.57 8.72 9.18
N ASP A 246 -24.75 9.64 9.70
CA ASP A 246 -24.96 10.21 11.03
C ASP A 246 -26.24 11.02 11.10
N LEU A 247 -26.50 11.82 10.07
CA LEU A 247 -27.77 12.55 9.96
C LEU A 247 -28.95 11.59 10.01
N GLN A 248 -28.88 10.46 9.29
CA GLN A 248 -29.96 9.47 9.31
C GLN A 248 -30.15 8.84 10.69
N VAL A 249 -29.04 8.48 11.38
CA VAL A 249 -29.12 7.88 12.72
C VAL A 249 -29.70 8.87 13.72
N MET A 250 -29.22 10.12 13.73
CA MET A 250 -29.74 11.14 14.61
C MET A 250 -31.23 11.44 14.33
N ALA A 251 -31.60 11.56 13.06
CA ALA A 251 -32.97 11.81 12.62
C ALA A 251 -33.94 10.71 13.04
N SER A 252 -33.51 9.44 13.06
CA SER A 252 -34.35 8.29 13.40
C SER A 252 -34.89 8.32 14.84
N GLY A 253 -34.22 9.02 15.75
CA GLY A 253 -34.63 9.17 17.16
C GLY A 253 -35.21 10.53 17.51
N LEU A 254 -35.29 11.45 16.55
CA LEU A 254 -35.60 12.86 16.83
C LEU A 254 -37.09 13.10 17.02
N LYS A 255 -37.45 13.77 18.12
CA LYS A 255 -38.84 14.26 18.41
C LYS A 255 -38.95 15.78 18.29
N GLY A 256 -37.89 16.48 17.89
CA GLY A 256 -37.78 17.94 17.82
C GLY A 256 -36.67 18.41 16.89
N PRO A 257 -36.20 19.65 17.01
CA PRO A 257 -35.10 20.17 16.18
C PRO A 257 -33.78 19.45 16.49
N LEU A 258 -32.90 19.36 15.49
CA LEU A 258 -31.54 18.89 15.68
C LEU A 258 -30.73 19.99 16.39
N THR A 259 -30.28 19.73 17.62
CA THR A 259 -29.49 20.65 18.43
C THR A 259 -28.02 20.22 18.51
N SER A 260 -27.14 21.16 18.89
CA SER A 260 -25.71 20.87 19.08
C SER A 260 -25.46 19.79 20.15
N GLU A 261 -26.29 19.72 21.19
CA GLU A 261 -26.20 18.74 22.26
C GLU A 261 -26.42 17.30 21.75
N ILE A 262 -27.41 17.12 20.86
CA ILE A 262 -27.70 15.82 20.24
C ILE A 262 -26.51 15.38 19.37
N VAL A 263 -25.97 16.31 18.60
CA VAL A 263 -24.80 16.02 17.76
C VAL A 263 -23.57 15.66 18.58
N THR A 264 -23.31 16.40 19.66
CA THR A 264 -22.16 16.12 20.56
C THR A 264 -22.32 14.78 21.26
N SER A 265 -23.52 14.47 21.82
CA SER A 265 -23.79 13.16 22.42
C SER A 265 -23.65 12.02 21.42
N HIS A 266 -24.09 12.22 20.18
CA HIS A 266 -23.92 11.22 19.12
C HIS A 266 -22.44 11.03 18.75
N ALA A 267 -21.67 12.10 18.64
CA ALA A 267 -20.25 12.05 18.35
C ALA A 267 -19.45 11.34 19.45
N GLU A 268 -19.80 11.57 20.73
CA GLU A 268 -19.21 10.87 21.87
C GLU A 268 -19.59 9.38 21.90
N ALA A 269 -20.84 9.05 21.59
CA ALA A 269 -21.31 7.67 21.54
C ALA A 269 -20.80 6.88 20.32
N SER A 270 -20.71 7.53 19.20
CA SER A 270 -20.18 6.97 17.96
C SER A 270 -18.66 7.09 17.90
N GLN A 271 -17.91 6.55 18.88
CA GLN A 271 -16.43 6.53 18.83
C GLN A 271 -15.94 6.09 17.45
N ARG A 272 -15.91 7.03 16.50
CA ARG A 272 -15.28 6.78 15.21
C ARG A 272 -13.80 6.74 15.44
N ASP A 273 -13.16 5.78 14.83
CA ASP A 273 -11.72 5.75 14.65
C ASP A 273 -11.32 7.02 13.89
N VAL A 274 -11.13 8.12 14.62
CA VAL A 274 -10.53 9.34 14.10
C VAL A 274 -9.08 9.00 13.84
N SER A 275 -8.77 8.57 12.61
CA SER A 275 -7.38 8.32 12.28
C SER A 275 -6.63 9.65 12.22
N VAL A 276 -5.74 9.83 13.17
CA VAL A 276 -4.84 10.98 13.26
C VAL A 276 -3.56 10.64 12.52
N GLU A 277 -3.06 11.57 11.70
CA GLU A 277 -1.76 11.40 11.06
C GLU A 277 -0.66 11.16 12.10
N ILE A 278 0.36 10.41 11.70
CA ILE A 278 1.41 9.93 12.60
C ILE A 278 2.15 11.07 13.35
N PHE A 279 2.40 12.20 12.71
CA PHE A 279 3.15 13.30 13.33
C PHE A 279 2.36 13.99 14.46
N PRO A 280 1.11 14.46 14.25
CA PRO A 280 0.27 14.97 15.32
C PRO A 280 -0.04 13.90 16.38
N GLY A 281 -0.23 12.65 15.96
CA GLY A 281 -0.46 11.53 16.86
C GLY A 281 0.71 11.28 17.80
N LEU A 282 1.94 11.29 17.31
CA LEU A 282 3.14 11.17 18.13
C LEU A 282 3.33 12.37 19.07
N ASP A 283 3.09 13.60 18.62
CA ASP A 283 3.15 14.78 19.50
C ASP A 283 2.20 14.60 20.69
N SER A 284 0.96 14.20 20.43
CA SER A 284 -0.04 13.92 21.46
C SER A 284 0.37 12.76 22.37
N LEU A 285 0.93 11.69 21.81
CA LEU A 285 1.37 10.51 22.54
C LEU A 285 2.51 10.83 23.52
N TYR A 286 3.52 11.59 23.09
CA TYR A 286 4.63 11.99 23.93
C TYR A 286 4.24 13.00 25.03
N ARG A 287 3.09 13.67 24.90
CA ARG A 287 2.53 14.58 25.91
C ARG A 287 1.56 13.89 26.86
N ALA A 288 1.13 12.68 26.56
CA ALA A 288 0.23 11.92 27.41
C ALA A 288 0.89 11.66 28.78
N ARG A 289 0.15 11.93 29.86
CA ARG A 289 0.66 11.81 31.23
C ARG A 289 0.23 10.51 31.91
N THR A 290 -0.88 9.95 31.48
CA THR A 290 -1.40 8.70 32.02
C THR A 290 -1.34 7.59 30.98
N ALA A 291 -1.34 6.35 31.44
CA ALA A 291 -1.40 5.20 30.55
C ALA A 291 -2.72 5.19 29.75
N ILE A 292 -3.81 5.66 30.34
CA ILE A 292 -5.13 5.73 29.69
C ILE A 292 -5.09 6.73 28.54
N ASP A 293 -4.55 7.94 28.77
CA ASP A 293 -4.41 8.95 27.72
C ASP A 293 -3.55 8.45 26.58
N ALA A 294 -2.40 7.83 26.90
CA ALA A 294 -1.51 7.25 25.90
C ALA A 294 -2.20 6.20 25.02
N LEU A 295 -2.98 5.32 25.66
CA LEU A 295 -3.71 4.28 24.94
C LEU A 295 -4.85 4.85 24.09
N THR A 296 -5.53 5.89 24.58
CA THR A 296 -6.60 6.58 23.84
C THR A 296 -6.01 7.25 22.58
N VAL A 297 -4.92 7.99 22.73
CA VAL A 297 -4.21 8.60 21.58
C VAL A 297 -3.74 7.53 20.61
N THR A 298 -3.19 6.42 21.11
CA THR A 298 -2.68 5.35 20.24
C THR A 298 -3.75 4.72 19.36
N ARG A 299 -4.97 4.60 19.86
CA ARG A 299 -6.10 4.08 19.08
C ARG A 299 -6.48 4.99 17.91
N THR A 300 -6.19 6.28 18.02
CA THR A 300 -6.45 7.24 16.93
C THR A 300 -5.34 7.28 15.88
N ILE A 301 -4.14 6.79 16.17
CA ILE A 301 -3.03 6.75 15.22
C ILE A 301 -3.24 5.60 14.24
N ASP A 302 -3.40 5.94 12.95
CA ASP A 302 -3.54 4.96 11.86
C ASP A 302 -2.19 4.33 11.51
N LYS A 303 -1.69 3.48 12.40
CA LYS A 303 -0.45 2.71 12.21
C LYS A 303 -0.55 1.31 12.76
N ASP A 304 0.01 0.38 11.97
CA ASP A 304 0.20 -1.00 12.43
C ASP A 304 1.07 -1.00 13.71
N PRO A 305 0.80 -1.85 14.70
CA PRO A 305 1.59 -1.97 15.92
C PRO A 305 3.10 -2.13 15.70
N SER A 306 3.51 -2.81 14.63
CA SER A 306 4.92 -2.95 14.25
C SER A 306 5.52 -1.62 13.74
N GLU A 307 4.74 -0.84 13.00
CA GLU A 307 5.17 0.49 12.54
C GLU A 307 5.26 1.46 13.72
N LEU A 308 4.25 1.49 14.60
CA LEU A 308 4.28 2.35 15.78
C LEU A 308 5.48 2.07 16.68
N LEU A 309 5.83 0.79 16.91
CA LEU A 309 7.02 0.39 17.65
C LEU A 309 8.29 1.02 17.04
N ASN A 310 8.43 0.93 15.72
CA ASN A 310 9.57 1.50 15.01
C ASN A 310 9.63 3.04 15.10
N TRP A 311 8.49 3.70 15.00
CA TRP A 311 8.40 5.16 15.15
C TRP A 311 8.77 5.62 16.55
N VAL A 312 8.27 4.93 17.58
CA VAL A 312 8.60 5.24 18.98
C VAL A 312 10.06 4.95 19.29
N HIS A 313 10.58 3.80 18.84
CA HIS A 313 11.99 3.45 19.01
C HIS A 313 12.91 4.54 18.44
N TRP A 314 12.64 5.00 17.22
CA TRP A 314 13.45 6.02 16.56
C TRP A 314 13.41 7.36 17.28
N ASN A 315 12.22 7.80 17.65
CA ASN A 315 12.02 9.13 18.22
C ASN A 315 12.39 9.23 19.71
N ASN A 316 12.32 8.13 20.48
CA ASN A 316 12.73 8.12 21.87
C ASN A 316 14.19 8.56 22.05
N ALA A 317 15.08 8.14 21.15
CA ALA A 317 16.50 8.50 21.23
C ALA A 317 16.73 10.01 21.13
N SER A 318 15.97 10.69 20.27
CA SER A 318 16.09 12.14 20.08
C SER A 318 15.37 12.97 21.16
N LEU A 319 14.26 12.43 21.71
CA LEU A 319 13.40 13.18 22.62
C LEU A 319 13.80 13.05 24.10
N PHE A 320 14.29 11.89 24.51
CA PHE A 320 14.62 11.64 25.92
C PHE A 320 16.09 11.90 26.28
N GLY A 321 16.99 11.99 25.30
CA GLY A 321 18.39 12.31 25.52
C GLY A 321 19.01 11.54 26.69
N ASN A 322 19.64 12.24 27.62
CA ASN A 322 20.38 11.68 28.78
C ASN A 322 19.50 11.44 30.02
N ASN A 323 18.20 11.55 29.97
CA ASN A 323 17.31 11.61 31.14
C ASN A 323 16.92 10.23 31.73
N GLY A 324 17.59 9.14 31.40
CA GLY A 324 17.20 7.79 31.84
C GLY A 324 15.86 7.30 31.26
N GLY A 325 15.13 8.15 30.53
CA GLY A 325 13.91 7.82 29.79
C GLY A 325 14.16 6.82 28.68
N ILE A 326 15.31 6.89 28.02
CA ILE A 326 15.73 5.95 27.00
C ILE A 326 15.81 4.53 27.57
N GLN A 327 16.44 4.33 28.72
CA GLN A 327 16.58 3.01 29.34
C GLN A 327 15.21 2.40 29.66
N ARG A 328 14.32 3.19 30.30
CA ARG A 328 12.96 2.72 30.63
C ARG A 328 12.11 2.46 29.38
N GLY A 329 12.15 3.39 28.43
CA GLY A 329 11.48 3.24 27.15
C GLY A 329 11.98 2.03 26.36
N SER A 330 13.29 1.81 26.32
CA SER A 330 13.90 0.64 25.66
C SER A 330 13.48 -0.69 26.31
N SER A 331 13.34 -0.71 27.65
CA SER A 331 12.83 -1.89 28.35
C SER A 331 11.40 -2.23 27.93
N SER A 332 10.53 -1.22 27.83
CA SER A 332 9.15 -1.40 27.35
C SER A 332 9.12 -1.83 25.88
N LEU A 333 9.92 -1.19 25.02
CA LEU A 333 10.03 -1.56 23.60
C LEU A 333 10.57 -2.98 23.39
N LYS A 334 11.52 -3.42 24.21
CA LYS A 334 12.01 -4.81 24.19
C LYS A 334 10.89 -5.81 24.48
N GLN A 335 10.00 -5.50 25.42
CA GLN A 335 8.83 -6.35 25.67
C GLN A 335 7.82 -6.27 24.52
N ALA A 336 7.59 -5.09 23.94
CA ALA A 336 6.73 -4.91 22.78
C ALA A 336 7.21 -5.74 21.59
N ASP A 337 8.51 -5.77 21.32
CA ASP A 337 9.12 -6.54 20.24
C ASP A 337 8.97 -8.06 20.47
N LYS A 338 9.15 -8.52 21.70
CA LYS A 338 8.87 -9.92 22.05
C LYS A 338 7.42 -10.31 21.80
N MET A 339 6.47 -9.40 22.10
CA MET A 339 5.06 -9.64 21.83
C MET A 339 4.77 -9.63 20.33
N LEU A 340 5.46 -8.81 19.55
CA LEU A 340 5.38 -8.81 18.09
C LEU A 340 5.84 -10.15 17.51
N MET A 341 6.94 -10.68 17.99
CA MET A 341 7.45 -12.01 17.58
C MET A 341 6.47 -13.13 17.93
N GLY A 342 5.74 -13.02 19.04
CA GLY A 342 4.68 -13.96 19.42
C GLY A 342 3.55 -14.10 18.39
N ARG A 343 3.39 -13.14 17.48
CA ARG A 343 2.44 -13.22 16.35
C ARG A 343 2.72 -14.42 15.43
N TYR A 344 3.96 -14.83 15.31
CA TYR A 344 4.35 -15.96 14.47
C TYR A 344 4.17 -17.32 15.17
N LEU A 345 3.87 -17.31 16.46
CA LEU A 345 3.52 -18.49 17.22
C LEU A 345 1.99 -18.65 17.20
N ASN A 346 1.50 -19.74 16.65
CA ASN A 346 0.05 -20.01 16.41
C ASN A 346 -0.86 -19.88 17.65
N THR A 347 -0.31 -19.71 18.83
CA THR A 347 -1.05 -19.65 20.11
C THR A 347 -1.29 -18.24 20.65
N ALA A 348 -0.70 -17.20 20.05
CA ALA A 348 -0.64 -15.87 20.67
C ALA A 348 -1.32 -14.76 19.84
N HIS A 349 -2.56 -14.97 19.40
CA HIS A 349 -3.33 -14.00 18.60
C HIS A 349 -3.46 -12.59 19.23
N ARG A 350 -3.40 -12.48 20.56
CA ARG A 350 -3.50 -11.21 21.28
C ARG A 350 -2.16 -10.51 21.51
N SER A 351 -1.05 -11.10 21.09
CA SER A 351 0.28 -10.51 21.30
C SER A 351 0.45 -9.15 20.63
N THR A 352 -0.18 -8.94 19.48
CA THR A 352 -0.16 -7.67 18.74
C THR A 352 -0.79 -6.52 19.55
N TYR A 353 -1.84 -6.79 20.31
CA TYR A 353 -2.44 -5.84 21.23
C TYR A 353 -1.41 -5.32 22.27
N TRP A 354 -0.65 -6.21 22.89
CA TRP A 354 0.40 -5.82 23.83
C TRP A 354 1.56 -5.08 23.19
N THR A 355 1.91 -5.40 21.93
CA THR A 355 2.92 -4.64 21.17
C THR A 355 2.54 -3.17 21.07
N GLN A 356 1.30 -2.89 20.69
CA GLN A 356 0.81 -1.52 20.56
C GLN A 356 0.83 -0.77 21.89
N HIS A 357 0.32 -1.38 22.95
CA HIS A 357 0.22 -0.78 24.28
C HIS A 357 1.58 -0.49 24.90
N LEU A 358 2.51 -1.46 24.84
CA LEU A 358 3.85 -1.30 25.39
C LEU A 358 4.67 -0.26 24.60
N SER A 359 4.47 -0.16 23.29
CA SER A 359 5.09 0.91 22.48
C SER A 359 4.56 2.29 22.89
N SER A 360 3.27 2.42 23.17
CA SER A 360 2.65 3.67 23.65
C SER A 360 3.21 4.10 25.01
N LEU A 361 3.31 3.16 25.93
CA LEU A 361 3.87 3.42 27.27
C LEU A 361 5.35 3.78 27.21
N ALA A 362 6.10 3.24 26.25
CA ALA A 362 7.49 3.59 26.01
C ALA A 362 7.68 5.05 25.56
N ALA A 363 6.68 5.61 24.89
CA ALA A 363 6.71 7.01 24.45
C ALA A 363 6.30 7.98 25.55
N SER A 364 5.39 7.58 26.45
CA SER A 364 4.74 8.49 27.40
C SER A 364 5.20 8.28 28.85
N VAL A 365 4.77 7.17 29.43
CA VAL A 365 4.93 6.89 30.89
C VAL A 365 6.38 6.59 31.27
N ALA A 366 7.20 6.16 30.33
CA ALA A 366 8.63 5.92 30.56
C ALA A 366 9.40 7.21 30.96
N ASN A 367 8.88 8.38 30.61
CA ASN A 367 9.48 9.65 30.96
C ASN A 367 8.71 10.34 32.09
N PRO A 368 9.31 10.53 33.28
CA PRO A 368 8.65 11.20 34.41
C PRO A 368 8.54 12.72 34.22
N THR A 369 9.33 13.30 33.31
CA THR A 369 9.32 14.72 33.03
C THR A 369 8.44 15.06 31.83
N THR A 370 7.58 16.07 31.99
CA THR A 370 6.77 16.57 30.87
C THR A 370 7.69 17.22 29.85
N ILE A 371 7.57 16.83 28.59
CA ILE A 371 8.28 17.47 27.49
C ILE A 371 7.68 18.87 27.31
N GLN A 372 8.46 19.88 27.70
CA GLN A 372 8.12 21.30 27.49
C GLN A 372 8.70 21.74 26.15
N GLY A 373 7.86 22.32 25.30
CA GLY A 373 8.29 22.81 24.00
C GLY A 373 7.73 22.01 22.80
N ARG A 374 8.17 22.39 21.62
CA ARG A 374 7.74 21.77 20.37
C ARG A 374 8.47 20.45 20.16
N ILE A 375 7.72 19.39 19.92
CA ILE A 375 8.25 18.07 19.55
C ILE A 375 8.34 18.02 18.02
N PHE A 376 9.46 17.54 17.50
CA PHE A 376 9.67 17.34 16.07
C PHE A 376 9.91 15.84 15.79
N PRO A 377 8.85 15.04 15.73
CA PRO A 377 9.02 13.63 15.36
C PRO A 377 9.60 13.52 13.96
N SER A 378 10.57 12.64 13.80
CA SER A 378 11.20 12.39 12.51
C SER A 378 10.87 11.00 11.99
N TYR A 379 10.89 10.85 10.67
CA TYR A 379 10.67 9.55 10.02
C TYR A 379 11.84 8.60 10.35
N PRO A 380 11.58 7.35 10.77
CA PRO A 380 12.64 6.38 11.04
C PRO A 380 13.48 6.11 9.79
N ASN A 381 14.73 6.57 9.80
CA ASN A 381 15.59 6.49 8.62
C ASN A 381 15.87 5.06 8.18
N PHE A 382 15.90 4.10 9.11
CA PHE A 382 16.10 2.69 8.79
C PHE A 382 14.91 2.05 8.04
N LEU A 383 13.72 2.66 8.09
CA LEU A 383 12.58 2.26 7.28
C LEU A 383 12.64 2.80 5.84
N ARG A 384 13.52 3.76 5.56
CA ARG A 384 13.73 4.25 4.19
C ARG A 384 14.38 3.15 3.37
N ARG A 385 13.63 2.57 2.45
CA ARG A 385 14.10 1.52 1.54
C ARG A 385 15.11 1.99 0.48
N GLY A 386 15.61 3.22 0.59
CA GLY A 386 16.61 3.78 -0.31
C GLY A 386 18.02 3.43 0.19
N GLY A 387 18.69 2.50 -0.45
CA GLY A 387 20.09 2.17 -0.19
C GLY A 387 20.38 0.76 0.34
N GLN A 388 19.39 -0.13 0.46
CA GLN A 388 19.65 -1.53 0.88
C GLN A 388 19.94 -2.48 -0.29
N VAL A 389 20.37 -1.96 -1.44
CA VAL A 389 20.38 -2.74 -2.68
C VAL A 389 21.35 -3.93 -2.63
N ASN A 390 22.44 -3.86 -1.88
CA ASN A 390 23.50 -4.87 -1.97
C ASN A 390 23.86 -5.59 -0.66
N ARG A 391 23.12 -5.42 0.42
CA ARG A 391 23.41 -6.14 1.69
C ARG A 391 23.45 -7.66 1.57
N PRO A 392 22.55 -8.33 0.83
CA PRO A 392 22.63 -9.77 0.64
C PRO A 392 23.92 -10.24 -0.03
N SER A 393 24.40 -9.48 -1.02
CA SER A 393 25.66 -9.77 -1.73
C SER A 393 26.88 -9.58 -0.82
N ILE A 394 26.91 -8.52 -0.02
CA ILE A 394 27.97 -8.27 0.97
C ILE A 394 28.02 -9.41 2.00
N ILE A 395 26.85 -9.84 2.53
CA ILE A 395 26.75 -10.94 3.48
C ILE A 395 27.26 -12.24 2.86
N GLU A 396 26.96 -12.49 1.61
CA GLU A 396 27.40 -13.70 0.91
C GLU A 396 28.92 -13.74 0.74
N LYS A 397 29.53 -12.63 0.29
CA LYS A 397 30.98 -12.49 0.16
C LYS A 397 31.68 -12.63 1.51
N LEU A 398 31.19 -11.93 2.53
CA LEU A 398 31.75 -12.02 3.90
C LEU A 398 31.60 -13.43 4.49
N SER A 399 30.46 -14.07 4.33
CA SER A 399 30.22 -15.44 4.80
C SER A 399 31.18 -16.45 4.12
N SER A 400 31.39 -16.26 2.81
CA SER A 400 32.34 -17.11 2.05
C SER A 400 33.77 -16.92 2.51
N LEU A 401 34.22 -15.69 2.78
CA LEU A 401 35.57 -15.38 3.24
C LEU A 401 35.82 -15.81 4.68
N SER A 402 34.87 -15.58 5.58
CA SER A 402 34.99 -15.90 7.00
C SER A 402 34.71 -17.37 7.32
N GLY A 403 34.13 -18.12 6.40
CA GLY A 403 33.69 -19.50 6.64
C GLY A 403 32.56 -19.63 7.65
N THR A 404 31.86 -18.51 7.97
CA THR A 404 30.78 -18.47 8.96
C THR A 404 29.39 -18.52 8.32
N SER A 405 28.36 -18.79 9.13
CA SER A 405 26.99 -18.79 8.64
C SER A 405 26.55 -17.41 8.20
N LYS A 406 25.64 -17.31 7.21
CA LYS A 406 25.03 -16.02 6.80
C LYS A 406 24.30 -15.31 7.95
N ALA A 407 23.84 -16.04 8.97
CA ALA A 407 23.21 -15.46 10.17
C ALA A 407 24.27 -14.77 11.04
N THR A 408 25.34 -15.48 11.40
CA THR A 408 26.46 -14.92 12.17
C THR A 408 27.10 -13.73 11.47
N THR A 409 27.30 -13.84 10.15
CA THR A 409 27.84 -12.73 9.34
C THR A 409 26.95 -11.49 9.40
N ARG A 410 25.63 -11.66 9.38
CA ARG A 410 24.66 -10.54 9.45
C ARG A 410 24.65 -9.88 10.83
N GLU A 411 24.77 -10.67 11.89
CA GLU A 411 24.57 -10.21 13.26
C GLU A 411 25.85 -9.67 13.89
N GLU A 412 26.99 -10.19 13.52
CA GLU A 412 28.28 -9.86 14.14
C GLU A 412 29.23 -9.11 13.20
N PHE A 413 29.54 -9.68 12.02
CA PHE A 413 30.57 -9.11 11.15
C PHE A 413 30.11 -7.87 10.39
N LEU A 414 28.89 -7.90 9.84
CA LEU A 414 28.39 -6.77 9.04
C LEU A 414 28.22 -5.48 9.87
N PRO A 415 27.68 -5.49 11.11
CA PRO A 415 27.63 -4.30 11.94
C PRO A 415 29.01 -3.72 12.29
N ALA A 416 29.99 -4.59 12.59
CA ALA A 416 31.36 -4.15 12.86
C ALA A 416 31.99 -3.49 11.62
N LEU A 417 31.82 -4.10 10.45
CA LEU A 417 32.32 -3.56 9.19
C LEU A 417 31.65 -2.23 8.83
N MET A 418 30.37 -2.11 9.09
CA MET A 418 29.63 -0.84 8.88
C MET A 418 30.16 0.29 9.78
N LEU A 419 30.62 0.01 11.00
CA LEU A 419 31.21 1.02 11.88
C LEU A 419 32.54 1.56 11.33
N LEU A 420 33.29 0.76 10.60
CA LEU A 420 34.55 1.17 9.96
C LEU A 420 34.34 1.98 8.68
N GLY A 421 33.24 1.76 7.99
CA GLY A 421 32.95 2.47 6.73
C GLY A 421 32.10 3.74 6.88
N ARG A 422 31.40 3.95 7.97
CA ARG A 422 30.42 5.04 8.10
C ARG A 422 31.07 6.38 8.43
N GLU A 423 30.64 7.43 7.70
CA GLU A 423 31.09 8.81 7.90
C GLU A 423 30.75 9.36 9.31
N ASP A 424 29.66 8.89 9.91
CA ASP A 424 29.18 9.29 11.24
C ASP A 424 29.79 8.48 12.41
N SER A 425 30.66 7.52 12.11
CA SER A 425 31.35 6.71 13.11
C SER A 425 32.71 7.34 13.47
N PRO A 426 33.10 7.35 14.76
CA PRO A 426 34.42 7.81 15.19
C PRO A 426 35.60 7.06 14.58
N LEU A 427 35.36 5.82 14.14
CA LEU A 427 36.37 4.93 13.53
C LEU A 427 36.19 4.83 12.01
N GLY A 428 35.20 5.54 11.45
CA GLY A 428 34.79 5.36 10.08
C GLY A 428 35.52 6.29 9.12
N ASN A 429 36.01 5.71 8.01
CA ASN A 429 36.55 6.47 6.88
C ASN A 429 36.00 5.91 5.59
N PRO A 430 35.05 6.61 4.94
CA PRO A 430 34.50 6.17 3.65
C PRO A 430 35.52 6.14 2.51
N ASN A 431 36.66 6.83 2.65
CA ASN A 431 37.70 6.84 1.64
C ASN A 431 38.76 5.75 1.84
N ASP A 432 38.62 4.93 2.87
CA ASP A 432 39.46 3.76 3.06
C ASP A 432 38.85 2.56 2.34
N PHE A 433 39.51 2.11 1.28
CA PHE A 433 39.02 1.05 0.41
C PHE A 433 39.69 -0.32 0.66
N ASP A 434 40.71 -0.39 1.50
CA ASP A 434 41.54 -1.59 1.68
C ASP A 434 40.71 -2.83 2.07
N ILE A 435 39.84 -2.68 3.06
CA ILE A 435 38.95 -3.77 3.49
C ILE A 435 37.98 -4.16 2.37
N SER A 436 37.45 -3.19 1.65
CA SER A 436 36.51 -3.44 0.56
C SER A 436 37.17 -4.16 -0.62
N PHE A 437 38.42 -3.88 -0.91
CA PHE A 437 39.17 -4.59 -1.93
C PHE A 437 39.51 -6.02 -1.51
N GLN A 438 39.89 -6.23 -0.25
CA GLN A 438 40.14 -7.58 0.29
C GLN A 438 38.90 -8.47 0.26
N ILE A 439 37.71 -7.89 0.52
CA ILE A 439 36.42 -8.61 0.47
C ILE A 439 35.92 -8.76 -0.99
N GLY A 440 36.46 -8.01 -1.93
CA GLY A 440 36.02 -7.98 -3.32
C GLY A 440 34.68 -7.28 -3.50
N LEU A 441 34.42 -6.21 -2.74
CA LEU A 441 33.21 -5.40 -2.89
C LEU A 441 33.26 -4.60 -4.19
N SER A 442 32.11 -4.32 -4.78
CA SER A 442 31.98 -3.35 -5.86
C SER A 442 31.87 -1.92 -5.29
N ALA A 443 32.06 -0.90 -6.13
CA ALA A 443 31.87 0.49 -5.73
C ALA A 443 30.47 0.78 -5.13
N GLU A 444 29.44 0.11 -5.65
CA GLU A 444 28.06 0.23 -5.15
C GLU A 444 27.88 -0.49 -3.81
N GLU A 445 28.54 -1.64 -3.61
CA GLU A 445 28.54 -2.37 -2.35
C GLU A 445 29.29 -1.60 -1.28
N HIS A 446 30.45 -1.00 -1.61
CA HIS A 446 31.19 -0.14 -0.69
C HIS A 446 30.37 1.07 -0.24
N THR A 447 29.75 1.81 -1.18
CA THR A 447 28.88 2.95 -0.83
C THR A 447 27.66 2.53 0.01
N SER A 448 27.11 1.33 -0.24
CA SER A 448 26.04 0.74 0.58
C SER A 448 26.52 0.38 1.97
N LEU A 449 27.74 -0.16 2.12
CA LEU A 449 28.38 -0.44 3.39
C LEU A 449 28.57 0.82 4.21
N CYS A 450 29.05 1.90 3.59
CA CYS A 450 29.24 3.21 4.21
C CYS A 450 27.93 3.93 4.54
N GLY A 451 26.77 3.40 4.12
CA GLY A 451 25.46 4.01 4.35
C GLY A 451 25.21 5.28 3.52
N LEU A 452 25.98 5.51 2.47
CA LEU A 452 25.91 6.71 1.63
C LEU A 452 24.78 6.59 0.60
N ALA A 453 23.99 7.65 0.44
CA ALA A 453 22.92 7.69 -0.56
C ALA A 453 23.51 7.92 -1.97
N ALA A 454 23.17 7.04 -2.91
CA ALA A 454 23.66 7.09 -4.30
C ALA A 454 23.34 8.42 -5.03
N SER A 455 22.35 9.18 -4.56
CA SER A 455 21.97 10.47 -5.15
C SER A 455 22.87 11.65 -4.77
N ARG A 456 23.69 11.52 -3.72
CA ARG A 456 24.56 12.61 -3.26
C ARG A 456 25.75 12.79 -4.21
N ARG A 457 26.16 14.07 -4.42
CA ARG A 457 27.32 14.40 -5.26
C ARG A 457 28.61 13.79 -4.71
N SER A 458 28.82 13.87 -3.39
CA SER A 458 29.96 13.24 -2.71
C SER A 458 30.04 11.73 -2.95
N THR A 459 28.91 11.03 -2.96
CA THR A 459 28.87 9.58 -3.24
C THR A 459 29.28 9.26 -4.67
N LYS A 460 28.92 10.12 -5.64
CA LYS A 460 29.33 9.93 -7.04
C LYS A 460 30.84 10.15 -7.22
N GLU A 461 31.40 11.13 -6.51
CA GLU A 461 32.84 11.38 -6.49
C GLU A 461 33.57 10.20 -5.84
N LEU A 462 33.07 9.69 -4.70
CA LEU A 462 33.61 8.50 -4.03
C LEU A 462 33.62 7.26 -4.94
N VAL A 463 32.54 7.03 -5.69
CA VAL A 463 32.45 5.91 -6.65
C VAL A 463 33.53 6.02 -7.73
N LYS A 464 33.82 7.24 -8.18
CA LYS A 464 34.86 7.48 -9.18
C LYS A 464 36.24 7.16 -8.59
N THR A 465 36.54 7.71 -7.41
CA THR A 465 37.81 7.45 -6.70
C THR A 465 37.99 5.97 -6.38
N TYR A 466 36.91 5.28 -5.98
CA TYR A 466 36.94 3.84 -5.74
C TYR A 466 37.34 3.04 -6.98
N LYS A 467 36.80 3.38 -8.15
CA LYS A 467 37.10 2.69 -9.41
C LYS A 467 38.58 2.89 -9.79
N GLU A 468 39.05 4.12 -9.70
CA GLU A 468 40.46 4.46 -9.97
C GLU A 468 41.40 3.67 -9.03
N ALA A 469 41.12 3.66 -7.71
CA ALA A 469 41.89 2.91 -6.74
C ALA A 469 41.78 1.38 -6.93
N SER A 470 40.64 0.87 -7.38
CA SER A 470 40.45 -0.55 -7.69
C SER A 470 41.29 -1.02 -8.89
N GLU A 471 41.43 -0.17 -9.88
CA GLU A 471 42.31 -0.46 -11.02
C GLU A 471 43.80 -0.50 -10.62
N GLU A 472 44.25 0.43 -9.79
CA GLU A 472 45.59 0.42 -9.21
C GLU A 472 45.86 -0.80 -8.33
N TYR A 473 44.91 -1.17 -7.48
CA TYR A 473 45.00 -2.36 -6.63
C TYR A 473 45.09 -3.63 -7.44
N THR A 474 44.29 -3.74 -8.50
CA THR A 474 44.29 -4.90 -9.40
C THR A 474 45.63 -4.98 -10.20
N ALA A 475 46.19 -3.85 -10.59
CA ALA A 475 47.49 -3.79 -11.26
C ALA A 475 48.62 -4.28 -10.31
N LYS A 476 48.64 -3.79 -9.07
CA LYS A 476 49.60 -4.20 -8.05
C LYS A 476 49.53 -5.71 -7.75
N ILE A 477 48.33 -6.29 -7.68
CA ILE A 477 48.16 -7.74 -7.47
C ILE A 477 48.72 -8.55 -8.65
N LYS A 478 48.51 -8.08 -9.89
CA LYS A 478 49.03 -8.74 -11.09
C LYS A 478 50.55 -8.73 -11.16
N GLU A 479 51.18 -7.68 -10.60
CA GLU A 479 52.65 -7.61 -10.52
C GLU A 479 53.25 -8.58 -9.48
N VAL A 480 52.48 -8.81 -8.37
CA VAL A 480 52.96 -9.63 -7.24
C VAL A 480 52.68 -11.13 -7.45
N LEU A 481 51.59 -11.47 -8.14
CA LEU A 481 51.25 -12.86 -8.44
C LEU A 481 51.70 -13.22 -9.87
N PRO A 482 52.62 -14.22 -10.02
CA PRO A 482 52.94 -14.71 -11.35
C PRO A 482 51.68 -15.27 -12.03
N PRO A 483 51.52 -15.17 -13.35
CA PRO A 483 50.37 -15.67 -14.05
C PRO A 483 50.20 -17.17 -13.75
N ILE A 484 49.09 -17.53 -13.14
CA ILE A 484 48.70 -18.93 -12.96
C ILE A 484 48.56 -19.51 -14.38
N PRO A 485 49.36 -20.56 -14.75
CA PRO A 485 49.20 -21.15 -16.07
C PRO A 485 47.74 -21.64 -16.17
N LEU A 486 47.02 -21.13 -17.14
CA LEU A 486 45.69 -21.59 -17.51
C LEU A 486 45.76 -23.10 -17.70
N ALA A 487 45.14 -23.86 -16.79
CA ALA A 487 44.94 -25.27 -17.00
C ALA A 487 44.25 -25.43 -18.37
N GLN A 488 44.92 -26.16 -19.27
CA GLN A 488 44.37 -26.49 -20.58
C GLN A 488 43.02 -27.17 -20.34
N GLU A 489 41.94 -26.59 -20.87
CA GLU A 489 40.63 -27.25 -20.85
C GLU A 489 40.79 -28.65 -21.44
N PRO A 490 40.29 -29.70 -20.79
CA PRO A 490 40.28 -31.03 -21.38
C PRO A 490 39.46 -30.97 -22.70
N PRO A 491 39.86 -31.70 -23.74
CA PRO A 491 39.17 -31.69 -25.01
C PRO A 491 37.70 -32.09 -24.82
N LEU A 492 36.80 -31.30 -25.38
CA LEU A 492 35.36 -31.57 -25.42
C LEU A 492 35.12 -32.95 -26.03
N GLU A 493 34.81 -33.94 -25.20
CA GLU A 493 34.28 -35.21 -25.66
C GLU A 493 32.97 -34.97 -26.44
N GLN A 494 32.99 -35.37 -27.69
CA GLN A 494 31.82 -35.37 -28.55
C GLN A 494 30.71 -36.22 -27.92
N LYS A 495 29.59 -35.62 -27.60
CA LYS A 495 28.38 -36.33 -27.14
C LYS A 495 27.94 -37.32 -28.22
N THR A 496 28.21 -38.56 -28.02
CA THR A 496 27.57 -39.68 -28.70
C THR A 496 26.08 -39.72 -28.31
N THR A 497 25.26 -39.61 -29.30
CA THR A 497 23.79 -39.72 -29.19
C THR A 497 23.40 -41.09 -28.66
N SER A 498 22.83 -41.13 -27.47
CA SER A 498 22.18 -42.33 -26.92
C SER A 498 20.80 -42.48 -27.50
N PRO A 499 20.33 -43.69 -27.88
CA PRO A 499 19.01 -43.91 -28.43
C PRO A 499 17.93 -43.87 -27.35
N LYS A 500 16.73 -43.43 -27.76
CA LYS A 500 15.51 -43.40 -26.95
C LYS A 500 15.16 -44.78 -26.44
N PRO A 501 14.71 -44.93 -25.15
CA PRO A 501 14.09 -46.17 -24.72
C PRO A 501 12.67 -46.30 -25.25
N GLN A 502 12.38 -47.47 -25.79
CA GLN A 502 11.04 -47.97 -26.16
C GLN A 502 10.21 -48.20 -24.89
N LYS A 503 8.93 -47.94 -25.03
CA LYS A 503 7.90 -48.37 -24.07
C LYS A 503 7.80 -49.90 -24.13
N ASP A 504 7.82 -50.55 -22.98
CA ASP A 504 7.22 -51.85 -22.77
C ASP A 504 6.24 -51.76 -21.60
N ASP A 505 5.06 -52.31 -21.86
CA ASP A 505 3.95 -52.45 -20.93
C ASP A 505 4.17 -53.67 -20.00
N ASP A 506 3.42 -53.59 -18.88
CA ASP A 506 3.06 -54.68 -17.97
C ASP A 506 4.15 -55.27 -17.02
N VAL A 507 3.90 -55.16 -15.74
CA VAL A 507 3.46 -56.23 -14.82
C VAL A 507 3.35 -55.66 -13.38
N ALA A 508 2.19 -55.92 -12.79
CA ALA A 508 1.88 -55.66 -11.39
C ALA A 508 2.73 -56.53 -10.43
N SER A 509 3.15 -55.96 -9.29
CA SER A 509 3.30 -56.76 -8.06
C SER A 509 3.21 -55.85 -6.83
N ASP A 510 2.34 -56.24 -5.93
CA ASP A 510 2.14 -55.79 -4.56
C ASP A 510 3.40 -55.75 -3.71
N ALA A 511 3.49 -54.76 -2.86
CA ALA A 511 3.96 -54.91 -1.48
C ALA A 511 3.97 -53.56 -0.70
N PRO A 512 4.02 -53.57 0.67
CA PRO A 512 3.09 -52.76 1.48
C PRO A 512 3.74 -51.58 2.19
N GLY A 513 2.84 -50.69 2.58
CA GLY A 513 2.86 -49.76 3.70
C GLY A 513 4.17 -49.25 4.28
N GLN A 514 4.40 -47.95 4.14
CA GLN A 514 5.12 -47.18 5.17
C GLN A 514 4.26 -46.02 5.63
N MET A 515 4.01 -46.03 6.95
CA MET A 515 3.29 -45.02 7.72
C MET A 515 3.96 -43.65 7.58
N LYS A 516 3.17 -42.66 7.30
CA LYS A 516 3.50 -41.25 7.60
C LYS A 516 3.28 -41.03 9.09
N LEU A 517 4.34 -40.66 9.81
CA LEU A 517 4.30 -40.04 11.11
C LEU A 517 4.59 -38.54 10.91
N PHE A 518 3.57 -37.74 11.35
CA PHE A 518 3.54 -36.32 11.68
C PHE A 518 4.02 -35.30 10.65
#